data_675575ba6b0c39a49c7776afbb9d2317
#
_entry.id   675575ba6b0c39a49c7776afbb9d2317
#
_cell.length_a   1.000
_cell.length_b   1.000
_cell.length_c   1.000
_cell.angle_alpha   90.00
_cell.angle_beta   90.00
_cell.angle_gamma   90.00
#
_symmetry.space_group_name_H-M   'P 1'
#
loop_
_entity.id
_entity.type
_entity.pdbx_description
1 polymer ?
#
loop_
_entity_poly.entity_id
_entity_poly.type
_entity_poly.pdbx_seq_one_letter_code
_entity_poly.pdbx_strand_id
1 'polypeptide(L)'
;MSVVATLVVGSDGSTSKESRSAGISSPEDRKAFLQRRREVDVIIVGGNTARHEPYNRTPVPLVVISRSLVNPVQGNHLALFWNCSPVMAIEKARALFGEKILIEGGISMINELLEHKKIDQLELSVTPATGGEDTIDIKQLLSHFSQIDKREESGTVFYSARN
;
A
#
# COMPACT_ATOMS: atom_id res chain seq x y z
N MET A 1 -9.85 9.48 -12.44
CA MET A 1 -8.64 9.50 -11.60
C MET A 1 -8.90 8.63 -10.39
N SER A 2 -7.96 7.75 -10.05
CA SER A 2 -8.12 6.87 -8.90
C SER A 2 -6.76 6.63 -8.24
N VAL A 3 -6.61 7.15 -7.02
CA VAL A 3 -5.48 6.85 -6.14
C VAL A 3 -5.99 5.93 -5.03
N VAL A 4 -5.64 4.67 -5.12
CA VAL A 4 -6.04 3.63 -4.17
C VAL A 4 -4.85 3.30 -3.28
N ALA A 5 -5.02 3.38 -1.97
CA ALA A 5 -4.06 2.84 -1.02
C ALA A 5 -4.47 1.43 -0.59
N THR A 6 -3.50 0.55 -0.41
CA THR A 6 -3.72 -0.80 0.08
C THR A 6 -2.85 -1.07 1.31
N LEU A 7 -3.43 -1.72 2.30
CA LEU A 7 -2.75 -2.05 3.55
C LEU A 7 -3.32 -3.36 4.12
N VAL A 8 -2.46 -4.19 4.69
CA VAL A 8 -2.85 -5.35 5.49
C VAL A 8 -2.41 -5.15 6.93
N VAL A 9 -3.29 -5.45 7.86
CA VAL A 9 -3.02 -5.40 9.30
C VAL A 9 -3.54 -6.65 9.99
N GLY A 10 -2.95 -6.98 11.12
CA GLY A 10 -3.51 -7.97 12.04
C GLY A 10 -4.72 -7.42 12.81
N SER A 11 -5.43 -8.29 13.49
CA SER A 11 -6.60 -7.90 14.30
C SER A 11 -6.25 -6.97 15.47
N ASP A 12 -4.99 -6.96 15.90
CA ASP A 12 -4.44 -6.05 16.90
C ASP A 12 -3.82 -4.76 16.30
N GLY A 13 -3.92 -4.57 14.97
CA GLY A 13 -3.36 -3.44 14.26
C GLY A 13 -1.90 -3.61 13.83
N SER A 14 -1.28 -4.77 14.04
CA SER A 14 0.09 -5.05 13.58
C SER A 14 0.21 -4.91 12.08
N THR A 15 1.21 -4.17 11.58
CA THR A 15 1.44 -3.98 10.14
C THR A 15 2.52 -4.90 9.58
N SER A 16 3.38 -5.44 10.43
CA SER A 16 4.47 -6.33 10.04
C SER A 16 4.74 -7.35 11.12
N LYS A 17 5.44 -8.42 10.75
CA LYS A 17 6.02 -9.41 11.64
C LYS A 17 7.38 -9.78 11.08
N GLU A 18 8.42 -9.68 11.90
CA GLU A 18 9.81 -9.83 11.45
C GLU A 18 10.13 -8.90 10.25
N SER A 19 9.67 -7.66 10.34
CA SER A 19 9.83 -6.60 9.33
C SER A 19 9.13 -6.88 7.98
N ARG A 20 8.22 -7.85 7.90
CA ARG A 20 7.51 -8.21 6.66
C ARG A 20 6.00 -8.32 6.88
N SER A 21 5.24 -7.99 5.86
CA SER A 21 3.78 -8.15 5.86
C SER A 21 3.32 -9.61 5.70
N ALA A 22 4.17 -10.49 5.19
CA ALA A 22 3.84 -11.90 4.97
C ALA A 22 3.34 -12.62 6.21
N GLY A 23 3.87 -12.29 7.40
CA GLY A 23 3.43 -12.85 8.69
C GLY A 23 2.08 -12.31 9.18
N ILE A 24 1.56 -11.26 8.56
CA ILE A 24 0.28 -10.63 8.87
C ILE A 24 -0.78 -10.97 7.81
N SER A 25 -0.39 -11.15 6.56
CA SER A 25 -1.26 -11.44 5.43
C SER A 25 -1.97 -12.80 5.57
N SER A 26 -3.04 -12.96 4.82
CA SER A 26 -3.78 -14.22 4.63
C SER A 26 -3.80 -14.60 3.16
N PRO A 27 -4.16 -15.85 2.80
CA PRO A 27 -4.33 -16.25 1.39
C PRO A 27 -5.36 -15.37 0.66
N GLU A 28 -6.44 -14.98 1.32
CA GLU A 28 -7.50 -14.13 0.79
C GLU A 28 -6.99 -12.70 0.53
N ASP A 29 -6.25 -12.13 1.49
CA ASP A 29 -5.59 -10.83 1.32
C ASP A 29 -4.58 -10.87 0.16
N ARG A 30 -3.74 -11.89 0.11
CA ARG A 30 -2.73 -12.05 -0.94
C ARG A 30 -3.36 -12.11 -2.34
N LYS A 31 -4.46 -12.84 -2.49
CA LYS A 31 -5.22 -12.91 -3.75
C LYS A 31 -5.74 -11.54 -4.17
N ALA A 32 -6.40 -10.83 -3.26
CA ALA A 32 -6.95 -9.50 -3.52
C ALA A 32 -5.84 -8.49 -3.86
N PHE A 33 -4.72 -8.53 -3.15
CA PHE A 33 -3.55 -7.70 -3.38
C PHE A 33 -2.96 -7.91 -4.79
N LEU A 34 -2.75 -9.15 -5.20
CA LEU A 34 -2.20 -9.46 -6.53
C LEU A 34 -3.15 -9.06 -7.65
N GLN A 35 -4.46 -9.15 -7.43
CA GLN A 35 -5.43 -8.72 -8.41
C GLN A 35 -5.40 -7.20 -8.58
N ARG A 36 -5.40 -6.42 -7.49
CA ARG A 36 -5.32 -4.96 -7.56
C ARG A 36 -4.12 -4.46 -8.36
N ARG A 37 -2.98 -5.11 -8.22
CA ARG A 37 -1.75 -4.77 -8.96
C ARG A 37 -1.91 -4.83 -10.48
N ARG A 38 -2.82 -5.66 -10.99
CA ARG A 38 -3.06 -5.84 -12.42
C ARG A 38 -4.06 -4.85 -13.01
N GLU A 39 -4.75 -4.12 -12.15
CA GLU A 39 -5.85 -3.21 -12.52
C GLU A 39 -5.43 -1.74 -12.54
N VAL A 40 -4.15 -1.47 -12.25
CA VAL A 40 -3.60 -0.11 -12.15
C VAL A 40 -2.56 0.16 -13.23
N ASP A 41 -2.24 1.44 -13.42
CA ASP A 41 -1.23 1.88 -14.39
C ASP A 41 0.18 1.91 -13.77
N VAL A 42 0.26 2.14 -12.46
CA VAL A 42 1.52 2.26 -11.73
C VAL A 42 1.34 1.94 -10.24
N ILE A 43 2.39 1.39 -9.63
CA ILE A 43 2.50 1.17 -8.19
C ILE A 43 3.51 2.15 -7.61
N ILE A 44 3.16 2.78 -6.48
CA ILE A 44 4.08 3.63 -5.70
C ILE A 44 4.30 3.02 -4.33
N VAL A 45 5.55 2.93 -3.92
CA VAL A 45 5.96 2.36 -2.63
C VAL A 45 7.09 3.19 -2.03
N GLY A 46 7.16 3.25 -0.69
CA GLY A 46 8.27 3.86 0.02
C GLY A 46 9.52 2.98 0.00
N GLY A 47 10.71 3.60 0.10
CA GLY A 47 11.98 2.89 0.07
C GLY A 47 12.15 1.87 1.19
N ASN A 48 11.65 2.16 2.39
CA ASN A 48 11.71 1.22 3.50
C ASN A 48 10.90 -0.05 3.23
N THR A 49 9.68 0.08 2.74
CA THR A 49 8.84 -1.05 2.34
C THR A 49 9.48 -1.84 1.19
N ALA A 50 10.02 -1.15 0.19
CA ALA A 50 10.69 -1.79 -0.94
C ALA A 50 11.93 -2.60 -0.53
N ARG A 51 12.63 -2.21 0.55
CA ARG A 51 13.77 -2.95 1.09
C ARG A 51 13.40 -4.23 1.82
N HIS A 52 12.23 -4.27 2.45
CA HIS A 52 11.81 -5.38 3.31
C HIS A 52 10.82 -6.34 2.65
N GLU A 53 10.19 -5.93 1.55
CA GLU A 53 9.19 -6.71 0.83
C GLU A 53 9.70 -7.14 -0.55
N PRO A 54 9.15 -8.23 -1.14
CA PRO A 54 9.59 -8.73 -2.44
C PRO A 54 9.02 -7.91 -3.61
N TYR A 55 9.75 -6.87 -4.03
CA TYR A 55 9.39 -6.01 -5.17
C TYR A 55 10.23 -6.27 -6.45
N ASN A 56 10.93 -7.37 -6.53
CA ASN A 56 11.75 -7.74 -7.69
C ASN A 56 10.93 -8.04 -8.96
N ARG A 57 9.62 -8.21 -8.83
CA ARG A 57 8.68 -8.33 -9.94
C ARG A 57 7.38 -7.60 -9.65
N THR A 58 6.95 -6.78 -10.61
CA THR A 58 5.65 -6.10 -10.59
C THR A 58 5.01 -6.17 -11.98
N PRO A 59 3.67 -6.31 -12.08
CA PRO A 59 3.00 -6.40 -13.37
C PRO A 59 2.94 -5.08 -14.13
N VAL A 60 3.19 -3.97 -13.44
CA VAL A 60 3.16 -2.61 -13.97
C VAL A 60 4.39 -1.85 -13.47
N PRO A 61 4.69 -0.66 -14.00
CA PRO A 61 5.77 0.19 -13.48
C PRO A 61 5.69 0.39 -11.97
N LEU A 62 6.84 0.36 -11.32
CA LEU A 62 7.03 0.57 -9.89
C LEU A 62 7.80 1.85 -9.65
N VAL A 63 7.25 2.76 -8.87
CA VAL A 63 7.95 3.95 -8.38
C VAL A 63 8.31 3.74 -6.92
N VAL A 64 9.59 3.78 -6.61
CA VAL A 64 10.09 3.76 -5.23
C VAL A 64 10.48 5.17 -4.83
N ILE A 65 9.81 5.69 -3.81
CA ILE A 65 10.16 6.99 -3.22
C ILE A 65 11.24 6.76 -2.18
N SER A 66 12.46 7.21 -2.47
CA SER A 66 13.61 7.00 -1.60
C SER A 66 14.58 8.16 -1.67
N ARG A 67 15.20 8.49 -0.53
CA ARG A 67 16.33 9.40 -0.43
C ARG A 67 17.67 8.69 -0.68
N SER A 68 17.66 7.36 -0.64
CA SER A 68 18.85 6.54 -0.88
C SER A 68 19.15 6.44 -2.36
N LEU A 69 20.42 6.45 -2.72
CA LEU A 69 20.91 6.19 -4.08
C LEU A 69 21.04 4.69 -4.37
N VAL A 70 20.87 3.84 -3.35
CA VAL A 70 20.97 2.39 -3.49
C VAL A 70 19.62 1.83 -3.95
N ASN A 71 19.63 1.10 -5.07
CA ASN A 71 18.47 0.42 -5.60
C ASN A 71 18.09 -0.79 -4.72
N PRO A 72 16.97 -0.77 -3.98
CA PRO A 72 16.54 -1.89 -3.13
C PRO A 72 15.86 -3.02 -3.92
N VAL A 73 15.54 -2.82 -5.19
CA VAL A 73 14.78 -3.76 -6.03
C VAL A 73 15.54 -4.13 -7.31
N GLN A 74 16.80 -4.47 -7.15
CA GLN A 74 17.63 -4.95 -8.25
C GLN A 74 16.93 -6.11 -8.99
N GLY A 75 16.93 -6.06 -10.32
CA GLY A 75 16.28 -7.05 -11.17
C GLY A 75 14.84 -6.71 -11.57
N ASN A 76 14.21 -5.67 -11.03
CA ASN A 76 12.94 -5.18 -11.54
C ASN A 76 13.18 -4.12 -12.62
N HIS A 77 12.98 -4.49 -13.90
CA HIS A 77 13.15 -3.59 -15.04
C HIS A 77 12.14 -2.46 -15.12
N LEU A 78 11.02 -2.58 -14.39
CA LEU A 78 9.95 -1.60 -14.35
C LEU A 78 10.08 -0.64 -13.16
N ALA A 79 11.14 -0.75 -12.35
CA ALA A 79 11.34 0.07 -11.17
C ALA A 79 12.05 1.38 -11.50
N LEU A 80 11.50 2.48 -10.97
CA LEU A 80 12.07 3.82 -11.00
C LEU A 80 12.24 4.34 -9.56
N PHE A 81 13.27 5.14 -9.34
CA PHE A 81 13.59 5.72 -8.03
C PHE A 81 13.46 7.22 -8.09
N TRP A 82 12.61 7.77 -7.23
CA TRP A 82 12.40 9.21 -7.16
C TRP A 82 12.67 9.72 -5.74
N ASN A 83 13.48 10.77 -5.64
CA ASN A 83 13.66 11.52 -4.42
C ASN A 83 12.71 12.73 -4.45
N CYS A 84 11.48 12.52 -4.07
CA CYS A 84 10.46 13.56 -4.02
C CYS A 84 9.42 13.23 -2.93
N SER A 85 8.52 14.17 -2.63
CA SER A 85 7.41 13.90 -1.72
C SER A 85 6.40 12.93 -2.33
N PRO A 86 5.62 12.21 -1.51
CA PRO A 86 4.53 11.36 -1.99
C PRO A 86 3.52 12.09 -2.88
N VAL A 87 3.17 13.32 -2.54
CA VAL A 87 2.24 14.14 -3.33
C VAL A 87 2.80 14.43 -4.72
N MET A 88 4.06 14.83 -4.80
CA MET A 88 4.72 15.06 -6.10
C MET A 88 4.87 13.77 -6.91
N ALA A 89 5.11 12.63 -6.24
CA ALA A 89 5.19 11.34 -6.90
C ALA A 89 3.88 10.95 -7.58
N ILE A 90 2.73 11.19 -6.94
CA ILE A 90 1.41 10.95 -7.55
C ILE A 90 1.23 11.78 -8.81
N GLU A 91 1.51 13.08 -8.76
CA GLU A 91 1.35 13.97 -9.90
C GLU A 91 2.25 13.59 -11.07
N LYS A 92 3.50 13.29 -10.78
CA LYS A 92 4.47 12.84 -11.78
C LYS A 92 4.12 11.47 -12.36
N ALA A 93 3.70 10.52 -11.53
CA ALA A 93 3.30 9.19 -11.96
C ALA A 93 2.07 9.24 -12.87
N ARG A 94 1.09 10.07 -12.52
CA ARG A 94 -0.10 10.31 -13.35
C ARG A 94 0.27 10.80 -14.74
N ALA A 95 1.16 11.77 -14.83
CA ALA A 95 1.60 12.32 -16.10
C ALA A 95 2.36 11.32 -16.99
N LEU A 96 3.08 10.37 -16.36
CA LEU A 96 3.94 9.42 -17.08
C LEU A 96 3.26 8.09 -17.41
N PHE A 97 2.38 7.59 -16.53
CA PHE A 97 1.87 6.22 -16.61
C PHE A 97 0.35 6.12 -16.76
N GLY A 98 -0.42 7.06 -16.20
CA GLY A 98 -1.88 7.03 -16.26
C GLY A 98 -2.56 7.39 -14.94
N GLU A 99 -3.89 7.26 -14.94
CA GLU A 99 -4.77 7.78 -13.88
C GLU A 99 -5.03 6.82 -12.73
N LYS A 100 -4.69 5.54 -12.90
CA LYS A 100 -4.93 4.50 -11.90
C LYS A 100 -3.63 4.23 -11.13
N ILE A 101 -3.56 4.74 -9.92
CA ILE A 101 -2.35 4.67 -9.07
C ILE A 101 -2.63 3.82 -7.84
N LEU A 102 -1.78 2.84 -7.58
CA LEU A 102 -1.83 2.02 -6.36
C LEU A 102 -0.69 2.43 -5.41
N ILE A 103 -1.06 2.81 -4.19
CA ILE A 103 -0.11 3.11 -3.11
C ILE A 103 -0.01 1.87 -2.21
N GLU A 104 1.16 1.26 -2.14
CA GLU A 104 1.36 0.03 -1.37
C GLU A 104 2.11 0.22 -0.05
N GLY A 105 2.28 1.42 0.39
CA GLY A 105 2.85 1.71 1.69
C GLY A 105 4.26 2.30 1.64
N GLY A 106 4.93 2.54 2.79
CA GLY A 106 4.41 2.21 4.13
C GLY A 106 3.34 3.15 4.71
N ILE A 107 2.98 2.86 5.95
CA ILE A 107 1.94 3.61 6.66
C ILE A 107 2.26 5.10 6.80
N SER A 108 3.51 5.46 6.96
CA SER A 108 3.94 6.84 7.03
C SER A 108 3.58 7.62 5.75
N MET A 109 3.80 7.04 4.58
CA MET A 109 3.43 7.63 3.30
C MET A 109 1.92 7.70 3.12
N ILE A 110 1.20 6.66 3.52
CA ILE A 110 -0.27 6.64 3.48
C ILE A 110 -0.84 7.75 4.35
N ASN A 111 -0.36 7.92 5.58
CA ASN A 111 -0.80 8.98 6.49
C ASN A 111 -0.55 10.37 5.89
N GLU A 112 0.62 10.63 5.35
CA GLU A 112 0.94 11.89 4.68
C GLU A 112 -0.04 12.18 3.53
N LEU A 113 -0.31 11.17 2.69
CA LEU A 113 -1.25 11.32 1.58
C LEU A 113 -2.70 11.51 2.02
N LEU A 114 -3.11 10.91 3.15
CA LEU A 114 -4.43 11.12 3.75
C LEU A 114 -4.57 12.56 4.28
N GLU A 115 -3.57 13.09 4.97
CA GLU A 115 -3.54 14.47 5.44
C GLU A 115 -3.69 15.47 4.29
N HIS A 116 -3.09 15.17 3.14
CA HIS A 116 -3.17 15.99 1.93
C HIS A 116 -4.39 15.66 1.05
N LYS A 117 -5.28 14.77 1.49
CA LYS A 117 -6.49 14.33 0.76
C LYS A 117 -6.17 13.83 -0.67
N LYS A 118 -5.08 13.07 -0.80
CA LYS A 118 -4.60 12.53 -2.08
C LYS A 118 -4.96 11.05 -2.30
N ILE A 119 -5.66 10.42 -1.37
CA ILE A 119 -6.16 9.05 -1.49
C ILE A 119 -7.66 9.10 -1.71
N ASP A 120 -8.11 8.53 -2.82
CA ASP A 120 -9.53 8.45 -3.17
C ASP A 120 -10.21 7.26 -2.48
N GLN A 121 -9.46 6.16 -2.31
CA GLN A 121 -9.96 4.92 -1.73
C GLN A 121 -8.88 4.18 -0.95
N LEU A 122 -9.24 3.61 0.17
CA LEU A 122 -8.40 2.72 0.97
C LEU A 122 -8.97 1.31 0.93
N GLU A 123 -8.16 0.35 0.53
CA GLU A 123 -8.41 -1.08 0.64
C GLU A 123 -7.62 -1.65 1.82
N LEU A 124 -8.30 -1.91 2.92
CA LEU A 124 -7.71 -2.41 4.17
C LEU A 124 -8.15 -3.84 4.42
N SER A 125 -7.19 -4.74 4.53
CA SER A 125 -7.42 -6.12 4.98
C SER A 125 -7.04 -6.26 6.45
N VAL A 126 -7.93 -6.81 7.26
CA VAL A 126 -7.68 -7.15 8.67
C VAL A 126 -7.72 -8.65 8.81
N THR A 127 -6.57 -9.25 9.12
CA THR A 127 -6.42 -10.70 9.28
C THR A 127 -6.52 -11.12 10.74
N PRO A 128 -6.67 -12.43 11.05
CA PRO A 128 -6.62 -12.91 12.42
C PRO A 128 -5.25 -12.83 13.09
N ALA A 129 -4.19 -12.50 12.36
CA ALA A 129 -2.83 -12.41 12.90
C ALA A 129 -2.72 -11.39 14.03
N THR A 130 -1.87 -11.66 14.99
CA THR A 130 -1.55 -10.80 16.14
C THR A 130 -0.08 -10.92 16.53
N GLY A 131 0.37 -10.04 17.43
CA GLY A 131 1.71 -10.11 17.99
C GLY A 131 2.82 -9.64 17.05
N GLY A 132 2.47 -8.85 16.02
CA GLY A 132 3.45 -8.22 15.15
C GLY A 132 3.94 -6.88 15.67
N GLU A 133 4.50 -6.10 14.77
CA GLU A 133 5.19 -4.83 15.00
C GLU A 133 4.46 -3.67 14.34
N ASP A 134 4.86 -2.44 14.68
CA ASP A 134 4.39 -1.20 14.05
C ASP A 134 2.86 -1.14 13.99
N THR A 135 2.23 -1.25 15.16
CA THR A 135 0.77 -1.26 15.29
C THR A 135 0.15 0.08 14.94
N ILE A 136 -1.00 0.04 14.28
CA ILE A 136 -1.81 1.21 13.94
C ILE A 136 -3.18 1.13 14.62
N ASP A 137 -3.82 2.29 14.76
CA ASP A 137 -5.22 2.38 15.15
C ASP A 137 -6.11 2.28 13.90
N ILE A 138 -6.76 1.12 13.72
CA ILE A 138 -7.63 0.84 12.58
C ILE A 138 -8.81 1.82 12.51
N LYS A 139 -9.41 2.17 13.66
CA LYS A 139 -10.54 3.10 13.73
C LYS A 139 -10.13 4.50 13.30
N GLN A 140 -8.98 4.95 13.74
CA GLN A 140 -8.43 6.25 13.35
C GLN A 140 -8.16 6.29 11.85
N LEU A 141 -7.56 5.26 11.29
CA LEU A 141 -7.30 5.18 9.85
C LEU A 141 -8.60 5.25 9.03
N LEU A 142 -9.61 4.48 9.41
CA LEU A 142 -10.91 4.47 8.73
C LEU A 142 -11.69 5.79 8.92
N SER A 143 -11.42 6.55 9.98
CA SER A 143 -12.09 7.82 10.25
C SER A 143 -11.83 8.92 9.21
N HIS A 144 -10.82 8.75 8.37
CA HIS A 144 -10.56 9.66 7.24
C HIS A 144 -11.61 9.56 6.12
N PHE A 145 -12.46 8.54 6.16
CA PHE A 145 -13.42 8.23 5.09
C PHE A 145 -14.87 8.28 5.58
N SER A 146 -15.77 8.72 4.71
CA SER A 146 -17.19 8.87 5.02
C SER A 146 -18.03 7.64 4.65
N GLN A 147 -17.56 6.83 3.71
CA GLN A 147 -18.22 5.61 3.26
C GLN A 147 -17.29 4.42 3.48
N ILE A 148 -17.77 3.41 4.19
CA ILE A 148 -17.00 2.21 4.51
C ILE A 148 -17.84 0.98 4.21
N ASP A 149 -17.44 0.21 3.22
CA ASP A 149 -18.00 -1.10 2.92
C ASP A 149 -17.13 -2.18 3.60
N LYS A 150 -17.78 -3.18 4.16
CA LYS A 150 -17.12 -4.26 4.90
C LYS A 150 -17.59 -5.61 4.36
N ARG A 151 -16.66 -6.52 4.12
CA ARG A 151 -16.94 -7.93 3.85
C ARG A 151 -15.96 -8.83 4.61
N GLU A 152 -16.32 -10.07 4.79
CA GLU A 152 -15.48 -11.07 5.45
C GLU A 152 -15.37 -12.31 4.57
N GLU A 153 -14.17 -12.90 4.51
CA GLU A 153 -13.88 -14.12 3.78
C GLU A 153 -12.84 -14.94 4.57
N SER A 154 -13.23 -16.11 5.03
CA SER A 154 -12.36 -17.05 5.76
C SER A 154 -11.57 -16.42 6.93
N GLY A 155 -12.22 -15.54 7.70
CA GLY A 155 -11.64 -14.85 8.85
C GLY A 155 -10.89 -13.55 8.51
N THR A 156 -10.68 -13.23 7.25
CA THR A 156 -10.11 -11.94 6.83
C THR A 156 -11.24 -10.94 6.57
N VAL A 157 -11.18 -9.80 7.23
CA VAL A 157 -12.13 -8.71 7.05
C VAL A 157 -11.55 -7.70 6.07
N PHE A 158 -12.28 -7.39 5.01
CA PHE A 158 -11.92 -6.41 4.02
C PHE A 158 -12.76 -5.15 4.17
N TYR A 159 -12.10 -4.01 4.33
CA TYR A 159 -12.72 -2.70 4.30
C TYR A 159 -12.36 -1.99 3.00
N SER A 160 -13.37 -1.50 2.30
CA SER A 160 -13.22 -0.55 1.19
C SER A 160 -13.77 0.79 1.65
N ALA A 161 -12.90 1.75 1.85
CA ALA A 161 -13.24 3.05 2.43
C ALA A 161 -12.99 4.18 1.42
N ARG A 162 -13.96 5.10 1.27
CA ARG A 162 -13.89 6.21 0.31
C ARG A 162 -14.68 7.44 0.79
N ASN A 163 -14.49 8.55 0.13
CA ASN A 163 -15.24 9.79 0.32
C ASN A 163 -16.16 10.09 -0.86
#